data_eb5118d47b8b5cc5768b3c083a51d3a0
#
_entry.id   eb5118d47b8b5cc5768b3c083a51d3a0
#
_cell.length_a   1.000
_cell.length_b   1.000
_cell.length_c   1.000
_cell.angle_alpha   90.00
_cell.angle_beta   90.00
_cell.angle_gamma   90.00
#
_symmetry.space_group_name_H-M   'P 1'
#
loop_
_entity.id
_entity.type
_entity.pdbx_description
1 polymer ?
#
loop_
_entity_poly.entity_id
_entity_poly.type
_entity_poly.pdbx_seq_one_letter_code
_entity_poly.pdbx_strand_id
1 'polypeptide(L)'
;MLAGVTFMAETAKLLNPDKTVLIPDLHAGCSLADSITAADVRLLRQSHPGVPVVAYVNTSAAVKAESDICCTSGNARAVVESLGVDRVIMLPDEYLAQNIAAQTDVGIIAWKGHCEVHERFTPAEIAELREAHPGVVVLAHPECPPEVVAAADFAGSTAAMSDYVDQRRPARVVLLTECSMRTTSPPSIPTSISSAPAISART
;
A
#
# COMPACT_ATOMS: atom_id res chain seq x y z
N MET A 1 -15.54 0.36 -17.22
CA MET A 1 -15.93 -0.32 -15.97
C MET A 1 -14.66 -0.63 -15.19
N LEU A 2 -14.65 -0.38 -13.90
CA LEU A 2 -13.52 -0.66 -13.01
C LEU A 2 -13.93 -1.85 -12.10
N ALA A 3 -13.18 -2.94 -12.18
CA ALA A 3 -13.33 -4.08 -11.28
C ALA A 3 -12.34 -3.89 -10.12
N GLY A 4 -12.84 -3.40 -9.00
CA GLY A 4 -12.05 -3.05 -7.81
C GLY A 4 -12.94 -2.50 -6.71
N VAL A 5 -12.33 -1.94 -5.69
CA VAL A 5 -13.04 -1.37 -4.53
C VAL A 5 -13.47 0.08 -4.77
N THR A 6 -14.40 0.57 -3.97
CA THR A 6 -15.08 1.86 -4.16
C THR A 6 -14.11 3.04 -4.26
N PHE A 7 -13.11 3.14 -3.37
CA PHE A 7 -12.14 4.24 -3.42
C PHE A 7 -11.34 4.31 -4.72
N MET A 8 -11.11 3.16 -5.39
CA MET A 8 -10.45 3.13 -6.70
C MET A 8 -11.36 3.72 -7.79
N ALA A 9 -12.67 3.44 -7.74
CA ALA A 9 -13.64 4.03 -8.64
C ALA A 9 -13.79 5.54 -8.42
N GLU A 10 -13.80 5.99 -7.16
CA GLU A 10 -13.76 7.41 -6.79
C GLU A 10 -12.52 8.10 -7.34
N THR A 11 -11.33 7.51 -7.14
CA THR A 11 -10.07 8.04 -7.67
C THR A 11 -10.09 8.11 -9.20
N ALA A 12 -10.58 7.06 -9.87
CA ALA A 12 -10.72 7.06 -11.33
C ALA A 12 -11.67 8.18 -11.81
N LYS A 13 -12.76 8.45 -11.04
CA LYS A 13 -13.69 9.54 -11.35
C LYS A 13 -13.09 10.91 -11.10
N LEU A 14 -12.32 11.10 -10.03
CA LEU A 14 -11.60 12.36 -9.75
C LEU A 14 -10.59 12.70 -10.86
N LEU A 15 -9.86 11.70 -11.35
CA LEU A 15 -8.88 11.88 -12.43
C LEU A 15 -9.51 12.03 -13.82
N ASN A 16 -10.77 11.64 -13.97
CA ASN A 16 -11.50 11.67 -15.24
C ASN A 16 -12.93 12.18 -15.04
N PRO A 17 -13.13 13.45 -14.68
CA PRO A 17 -14.42 13.99 -14.26
C PRO A 17 -15.51 13.88 -15.33
N ASP A 18 -15.14 13.91 -16.61
CA ASP A 18 -16.08 13.84 -17.74
C ASP A 18 -16.43 12.40 -18.15
N LYS A 19 -15.73 11.40 -17.59
CA LYS A 19 -15.95 9.99 -17.94
C LYS A 19 -16.96 9.33 -17.01
N THR A 20 -17.76 8.42 -17.57
CA THR A 20 -18.60 7.51 -16.76
C THR A 20 -17.72 6.41 -16.17
N VAL A 21 -17.67 6.34 -14.86
CA VAL A 21 -16.99 5.27 -14.12
C VAL A 21 -18.05 4.33 -13.57
N LEU A 22 -18.00 3.06 -13.95
CA LEU A 22 -18.88 2.01 -13.49
C LEU A 22 -18.10 1.05 -12.60
N ILE A 23 -18.71 0.65 -11.49
CA ILE A 23 -18.22 -0.37 -10.56
C ILE A 23 -19.28 -1.46 -10.41
N PRO A 24 -18.90 -2.75 -10.38
CA PRO A 24 -19.86 -3.85 -10.26
C PRO A 24 -20.69 -3.84 -8.97
N ASP A 25 -20.07 -3.43 -7.86
CA ASP A 25 -20.69 -3.38 -6.55
C ASP A 25 -20.23 -2.12 -5.80
N LEU A 26 -21.19 -1.29 -5.38
CA LEU A 26 -20.90 -0.08 -4.59
C LEU A 26 -20.50 -0.38 -3.14
N HIS A 27 -20.75 -1.61 -2.66
CA HIS A 27 -20.34 -2.09 -1.34
C HIS A 27 -18.98 -2.77 -1.34
N ALA A 28 -18.28 -2.83 -2.49
CA ALA A 28 -16.92 -3.33 -2.56
C ALA A 28 -15.99 -2.39 -1.78
N GLY A 29 -15.85 -2.63 -0.48
CA GLY A 29 -15.09 -1.82 0.47
C GLY A 29 -13.62 -2.24 0.59
N CYS A 30 -12.90 -1.51 1.43
CA CYS A 30 -11.54 -1.80 1.82
C CYS A 30 -11.38 -1.41 3.30
N SER A 31 -11.04 -2.36 4.17
CA SER A 31 -10.92 -2.13 5.62
C SER A 31 -9.93 -1.01 5.95
N LEU A 32 -8.84 -0.90 5.21
CA LEU A 32 -7.90 0.21 5.35
C LEU A 32 -8.55 1.56 4.99
N ALA A 33 -9.23 1.64 3.86
CA ALA A 33 -9.89 2.88 3.42
C ALA A 33 -11.01 3.30 4.38
N ASP A 34 -11.69 2.34 4.99
CA ASP A 34 -12.80 2.55 5.92
C ASP A 34 -12.33 2.81 7.37
N SER A 35 -11.02 2.70 7.65
CA SER A 35 -10.44 2.94 8.97
C SER A 35 -10.45 4.40 9.40
N ILE A 36 -10.69 5.34 8.48
CA ILE A 36 -10.65 6.78 8.70
C ILE A 36 -11.77 7.48 7.94
N THR A 37 -12.32 8.52 8.56
CA THR A 37 -13.34 9.38 7.95
C THR A 37 -12.85 10.82 7.77
N ALA A 38 -13.56 11.61 6.96
CA ALA A 38 -13.27 13.04 6.83
C ALA A 38 -13.37 13.80 8.16
N ALA A 39 -14.26 13.34 9.08
CA ALA A 39 -14.37 13.93 10.41
C ALA A 39 -13.11 13.70 11.25
N ASP A 40 -12.50 12.51 11.16
CA ASP A 40 -11.26 12.19 11.85
C ASP A 40 -10.10 13.07 11.33
N VAL A 41 -10.04 13.31 10.02
CA VAL A 41 -9.03 14.22 9.43
C VAL A 41 -9.18 15.64 9.98
N ARG A 42 -10.42 16.15 10.10
CA ARG A 42 -10.66 17.46 10.71
C ARG A 42 -10.21 17.51 12.18
N LEU A 43 -10.43 16.45 12.95
CA LEU A 43 -9.95 16.36 14.34
C LEU A 43 -8.42 16.33 14.42
N LEU A 44 -7.77 15.58 13.53
CA LEU A 44 -6.30 15.57 13.43
C LEU A 44 -5.74 16.96 13.12
N ARG A 45 -6.35 17.69 12.17
CA ARG A 45 -5.97 19.08 11.86
C ARG A 45 -6.12 20.02 13.04
N GLN A 46 -7.17 19.85 13.86
CA GLN A 46 -7.35 20.63 15.09
C GLN A 46 -6.29 20.30 16.14
N SER A 47 -5.90 19.03 16.25
CA SER A 47 -4.88 18.56 17.19
C SER A 47 -3.46 18.91 16.76
N HIS A 48 -3.22 19.12 15.48
CA HIS A 48 -1.92 19.43 14.88
C HIS A 48 -2.02 20.63 13.93
N PRO A 49 -2.25 21.86 14.44
CA PRO A 49 -2.44 23.04 13.60
C PRO A 49 -1.23 23.32 12.71
N GLY A 50 -1.48 23.55 11.43
CA GLY A 50 -0.44 23.90 10.44
C GLY A 50 0.39 22.71 9.92
N VAL A 51 0.15 21.50 10.41
CA VAL A 51 0.82 20.28 9.88
C VAL A 51 0.08 19.78 8.65
N PRO A 52 0.74 19.65 7.48
CA PRO A 52 0.11 19.16 6.27
C PRO A 52 -0.34 17.70 6.39
N VAL A 53 -1.46 17.38 5.74
CA VAL A 53 -2.04 16.04 5.67
C VAL A 53 -1.74 15.42 4.31
N VAL A 54 -1.00 14.32 4.31
CA VAL A 54 -0.68 13.48 3.15
C VAL A 54 -1.59 12.26 3.16
N ALA A 55 -2.47 12.13 2.19
CA ALA A 55 -3.34 10.98 2.06
C ALA A 55 -2.79 9.96 1.07
N TYR A 56 -2.55 8.75 1.52
CA TYR A 56 -2.39 7.62 0.62
C TYR A 56 -3.69 7.40 -0.14
N VAL A 57 -3.61 7.12 -1.44
CA VAL A 57 -4.78 7.04 -2.33
C VAL A 57 -5.80 5.96 -1.93
N ASN A 58 -5.41 4.99 -1.07
CA ASN A 58 -6.28 3.97 -0.52
C ASN A 58 -7.19 4.54 0.60
N THR A 59 -7.92 5.59 0.29
CA THR A 59 -8.91 6.25 1.13
C THR A 59 -10.10 6.72 0.29
N SER A 60 -11.20 7.09 0.95
CA SER A 60 -12.37 7.68 0.29
C SER A 60 -12.08 9.06 -0.30
N ALA A 61 -12.88 9.48 -1.28
CA ALA A 61 -12.83 10.83 -1.84
C ALA A 61 -13.09 11.91 -0.77
N ALA A 62 -13.93 11.62 0.23
CA ALA A 62 -14.18 12.52 1.35
C ALA A 62 -12.95 12.77 2.22
N VAL A 63 -12.14 11.75 2.48
CA VAL A 63 -10.84 11.87 3.20
C VAL A 63 -9.84 12.66 2.36
N LYS A 64 -9.77 12.38 1.05
CA LYS A 64 -8.90 13.13 0.12
C LYS A 64 -9.25 14.61 0.08
N ALA A 65 -10.53 14.96 0.14
CA ALA A 65 -10.99 16.35 0.13
C ALA A 65 -10.56 17.16 1.37
N GLU A 66 -10.32 16.50 2.49
CA GLU A 66 -9.80 17.11 3.73
C GLU A 66 -8.27 17.08 3.81
N SER A 67 -7.59 16.50 2.84
CA SER A 67 -6.13 16.34 2.81
C SER A 67 -5.49 17.40 1.92
N ASP A 68 -4.22 17.72 2.17
CA ASP A 68 -3.49 18.75 1.39
C ASP A 68 -2.91 18.18 0.10
N ILE A 69 -2.51 16.90 0.12
CA ILE A 69 -1.93 16.21 -1.02
C ILE A 69 -2.17 14.70 -0.91
N CYS A 70 -2.25 14.03 -2.08
CA CYS A 70 -2.33 12.58 -2.14
C CYS A 70 -1.03 11.96 -2.64
N CYS A 71 -0.75 10.74 -2.19
CA CYS A 71 0.38 9.94 -2.65
C CYS A 71 -0.02 8.51 -2.97
N THR A 72 0.85 7.80 -3.64
CA THR A 72 0.83 6.34 -3.80
C THR A 72 1.98 5.71 -3.02
N SER A 73 1.98 4.39 -2.82
CA SER A 73 3.13 3.70 -2.23
C SER A 73 4.44 3.89 -3.03
N GLY A 74 4.35 4.21 -4.32
CA GLY A 74 5.51 4.42 -5.18
C GLY A 74 6.12 5.82 -5.10
N ASN A 75 5.38 6.83 -4.63
CA ASN A 75 5.86 8.21 -4.58
C ASN A 75 5.70 8.88 -3.20
N ALA A 76 5.28 8.14 -2.17
CA ALA A 76 4.97 8.69 -0.85
C ALA A 76 6.16 9.47 -0.26
N ARG A 77 7.38 8.90 -0.30
CA ARG A 77 8.59 9.58 0.17
C ARG A 77 8.81 10.91 -0.56
N ALA A 78 8.78 10.90 -1.89
CA ALA A 78 9.01 12.10 -2.68
C ALA A 78 7.94 13.17 -2.42
N VAL A 79 6.67 12.77 -2.22
CA VAL A 79 5.59 13.69 -1.85
C VAL A 79 5.84 14.31 -0.48
N VAL A 80 6.18 13.51 0.54
CA VAL A 80 6.48 13.98 1.88
C VAL A 80 7.64 14.99 1.87
N GLU A 81 8.74 14.65 1.20
CA GLU A 81 9.93 15.51 1.10
C GLU A 81 9.65 16.80 0.30
N SER A 82 8.76 16.75 -0.70
CA SER A 82 8.43 17.92 -1.54
C SER A 82 7.71 19.04 -0.81
N LEU A 83 7.10 18.73 0.35
CA LEU A 83 6.38 19.74 1.15
C LEU A 83 7.32 20.70 1.87
N GLY A 84 8.61 20.36 2.05
CA GLY A 84 9.60 21.23 2.66
C GLY A 84 9.28 21.62 4.11
N VAL A 85 8.62 20.73 4.87
CA VAL A 85 8.21 20.93 6.25
C VAL A 85 8.89 19.89 7.16
N ASP A 86 9.01 20.23 8.46
CA ASP A 86 9.64 19.34 9.43
C ASP A 86 8.78 18.12 9.79
N ARG A 87 7.45 18.19 9.52
CA ARG A 87 6.51 17.17 9.96
C ARG A 87 5.26 17.14 9.08
N VAL A 88 4.70 15.94 8.86
CA VAL A 88 3.44 15.70 8.16
C VAL A 88 2.55 14.73 8.93
N ILE A 89 1.23 14.76 8.68
CA ILE A 89 0.29 13.70 9.05
C ILE A 89 0.14 12.79 7.85
N MET A 90 0.30 11.48 8.01
CA MET A 90 0.15 10.51 6.94
C MET A 90 -1.00 9.54 7.21
N LEU A 91 -1.90 9.41 6.24
CA LEU A 91 -3.14 8.64 6.31
C LEU A 91 -3.19 7.62 5.18
N PRO A 92 -3.97 6.54 5.31
CA PRO A 92 -4.52 5.93 6.50
C PRO A 92 -3.65 4.78 7.04
N ASP A 93 -2.58 4.38 6.33
CA ASP A 93 -1.79 3.18 6.61
C ASP A 93 -0.60 3.48 7.53
N GLU A 94 -0.61 2.87 8.73
CA GLU A 94 0.44 3.05 9.73
C GLU A 94 1.77 2.46 9.27
N TYR A 95 1.75 1.28 8.66
CA TYR A 95 2.99 0.61 8.24
C TYR A 95 3.64 1.31 7.05
N LEU A 96 2.85 1.74 6.07
CA LEU A 96 3.39 2.59 5.00
C LEU A 96 4.02 3.85 5.58
N ALA A 97 3.35 4.52 6.53
CA ALA A 97 3.88 5.71 7.19
C ALA A 97 5.19 5.43 7.94
N GLN A 98 5.29 4.33 8.68
CA GLN A 98 6.50 3.91 9.39
C GLN A 98 7.65 3.57 8.41
N ASN A 99 7.36 2.85 7.33
CA ASN A 99 8.34 2.49 6.31
C ASN A 99 8.84 3.73 5.54
N ILE A 100 8.01 4.75 5.35
CA ILE A 100 8.44 6.04 4.79
C ILE A 100 9.25 6.84 5.82
N ALA A 101 8.82 6.88 7.09
CA ALA A 101 9.57 7.57 8.15
C ALA A 101 11.02 7.05 8.30
N ALA A 102 11.24 5.77 8.05
CA ALA A 102 12.60 5.19 8.06
C ALA A 102 13.48 5.64 6.88
N GLN A 103 12.91 6.35 5.88
CA GLN A 103 13.60 6.76 4.64
C GLN A 103 13.74 8.28 4.48
N THR A 104 13.24 9.07 5.43
CA THR A 104 13.24 10.54 5.37
C THR A 104 13.51 11.14 6.75
N ASP A 105 14.00 12.37 6.79
CA ASP A 105 14.19 13.14 8.02
C ASP A 105 12.90 13.88 8.45
N VAL A 106 11.85 13.85 7.63
CA VAL A 106 10.56 14.46 7.96
C VAL A 106 9.83 13.64 9.01
N GLY A 107 9.42 14.26 10.11
CA GLY A 107 8.64 13.61 11.16
C GLY A 107 7.26 13.20 10.65
N ILE A 108 6.86 11.95 10.82
CA ILE A 108 5.56 11.46 10.36
C ILE A 108 4.65 11.13 11.54
N ILE A 109 3.47 11.77 11.57
CA ILE A 109 2.37 11.42 12.46
C ILE A 109 1.46 10.48 11.69
N ALA A 110 1.50 9.19 12.06
CA ALA A 110 0.73 8.16 11.37
C ALA A 110 -0.68 8.00 11.96
N TRP A 111 -1.66 7.79 11.10
CA TRP A 111 -2.93 7.19 11.49
C TRP A 111 -2.74 5.69 11.73
N LYS A 112 -3.55 5.09 12.62
CA LYS A 112 -3.41 3.68 13.02
C LYS A 112 -4.32 2.73 12.23
N GLY A 113 -4.39 2.91 10.92
CA GLY A 113 -5.05 1.97 10.02
C GLY A 113 -4.06 0.98 9.42
N HIS A 114 -4.51 -0.25 9.14
CA HIS A 114 -3.69 -1.31 8.55
C HIS A 114 -4.42 -1.98 7.40
N CYS A 115 -3.67 -2.44 6.41
CA CYS A 115 -4.20 -3.34 5.40
C CYS A 115 -4.26 -4.77 5.96
N GLU A 116 -5.46 -5.33 6.09
CA GLU A 116 -5.70 -6.67 6.65
C GLU A 116 -4.98 -7.81 5.92
N VAL A 117 -4.55 -7.58 4.69
CA VAL A 117 -3.75 -8.52 3.91
C VAL A 117 -2.28 -8.42 4.30
N HIS A 118 -1.73 -7.20 4.26
CA HIS A 118 -0.31 -6.98 4.45
C HIS A 118 0.15 -7.15 5.91
N GLU A 119 -0.70 -6.82 6.88
CA GLU A 119 -0.39 -6.98 8.32
C GLU A 119 -0.15 -8.42 8.77
N ARG A 120 -0.61 -9.40 7.97
CA ARG A 120 -0.51 -10.83 8.33
C ARG A 120 0.83 -11.46 8.01
N PHE A 121 1.63 -10.85 7.17
CA PHE A 121 2.96 -11.38 6.84
C PHE A 121 3.92 -11.23 8.01
N THR A 122 4.78 -12.23 8.21
CA THR A 122 5.74 -12.26 9.30
C THR A 122 7.15 -12.58 8.80
N PRO A 123 8.22 -12.13 9.51
CA PRO A 123 9.60 -12.53 9.20
C PRO A 123 9.84 -14.04 9.32
N ALA A 124 9.09 -14.74 10.19
CA ALA A 124 9.18 -16.18 10.35
C ALA A 124 8.76 -16.91 9.07
N GLU A 125 7.63 -16.50 8.45
CA GLU A 125 7.19 -17.06 7.16
C GLU A 125 8.21 -16.82 6.05
N ILE A 126 8.91 -15.68 6.05
CA ILE A 126 10.00 -15.41 5.10
C ILE A 126 11.15 -16.40 5.31
N ALA A 127 11.52 -16.68 6.56
CA ALA A 127 12.58 -17.63 6.88
C ALA A 127 12.21 -19.06 6.43
N GLU A 128 11.00 -19.51 6.72
CA GLU A 128 10.47 -20.81 6.27
C GLU A 128 10.46 -20.91 4.74
N LEU A 129 10.04 -19.86 4.04
CA LEU A 129 10.05 -19.80 2.58
C LEU A 129 11.47 -19.93 2.01
N ARG A 130 12.47 -19.28 2.65
CA ARG A 130 13.87 -19.38 2.23
C ARG A 130 14.47 -20.77 2.47
N GLU A 131 14.08 -21.43 3.56
CA GLU A 131 14.48 -22.83 3.84
C GLU A 131 13.89 -23.80 2.83
N ALA A 132 12.58 -23.65 2.55
CA ALA A 132 11.88 -24.52 1.60
C ALA A 132 12.30 -24.27 0.14
N HIS A 133 12.74 -23.05 -0.18
CA HIS A 133 13.05 -22.61 -1.54
C HIS A 133 14.39 -21.85 -1.59
N PRO A 134 15.54 -22.52 -1.48
CA PRO A 134 16.85 -21.88 -1.53
C PRO A 134 17.02 -21.01 -2.77
N GLY A 135 17.50 -19.76 -2.56
CA GLY A 135 17.67 -18.77 -3.61
C GLY A 135 16.39 -18.06 -4.06
N VAL A 136 15.28 -18.17 -3.33
CA VAL A 136 14.07 -17.39 -3.57
C VAL A 136 14.34 -15.92 -3.22
N VAL A 137 13.86 -15.03 -4.08
CA VAL A 137 13.85 -13.57 -3.85
C VAL A 137 12.49 -13.17 -3.29
N VAL A 138 12.49 -12.45 -2.18
CA VAL A 138 11.28 -12.00 -1.48
C VAL A 138 11.08 -10.51 -1.70
N LEU A 139 9.98 -10.13 -2.29
CA LEU A 139 9.59 -8.74 -2.52
C LEU A 139 8.39 -8.39 -1.65
N ALA A 140 8.46 -7.30 -0.88
CA ALA A 140 7.40 -6.86 0.02
C ALA A 140 6.78 -5.54 -0.41
N HIS A 141 5.47 -5.41 -0.21
CA HIS A 141 4.80 -4.12 -0.35
C HIS A 141 5.07 -3.24 0.88
N PRO A 142 5.19 -1.90 0.75
CA PRO A 142 5.43 -1.01 1.89
C PRO A 142 4.29 -0.92 2.91
N GLU A 143 3.13 -1.50 2.64
CA GLU A 143 2.04 -1.70 3.62
C GLU A 143 2.30 -2.88 4.56
N CYS A 144 3.34 -3.68 4.33
CA CYS A 144 3.76 -4.72 5.27
C CYS A 144 4.39 -4.10 6.54
N PRO A 145 4.32 -4.81 7.69
CA PRO A 145 5.02 -4.40 8.89
C PRO A 145 6.51 -4.11 8.64
N PRO A 146 7.11 -3.12 9.34
CA PRO A 146 8.51 -2.77 9.11
C PRO A 146 9.50 -3.91 9.23
N GLU A 147 9.27 -4.87 10.12
CA GLU A 147 10.08 -6.06 10.30
C GLU A 147 9.99 -7.03 9.09
N VAL A 148 8.86 -7.05 8.41
CA VAL A 148 8.68 -7.83 7.16
C VAL A 148 9.41 -7.16 6.02
N VAL A 149 9.29 -5.84 5.90
CA VAL A 149 10.01 -5.03 4.91
C VAL A 149 11.51 -5.17 5.11
N ALA A 150 12.00 -5.14 6.35
CA ALA A 150 13.43 -5.32 6.67
C ALA A 150 13.95 -6.74 6.36
N ALA A 151 13.10 -7.76 6.43
CA ALA A 151 13.45 -9.14 6.12
C ALA A 151 13.39 -9.47 4.62
N ALA A 152 12.74 -8.64 3.80
CA ALA A 152 12.61 -8.82 2.36
C ALA A 152 13.90 -8.42 1.61
N ASP A 153 14.10 -8.95 0.39
CA ASP A 153 15.22 -8.58 -0.48
C ASP A 153 14.99 -7.24 -1.19
N PHE A 154 13.72 -6.86 -1.34
CA PHE A 154 13.30 -5.58 -1.92
C PHE A 154 11.93 -5.20 -1.38
N ALA A 155 11.73 -3.90 -1.14
CA ALA A 155 10.43 -3.34 -0.81
C ALA A 155 10.07 -2.22 -1.78
N GLY A 156 8.84 -2.24 -2.28
CA GLY A 156 8.37 -1.23 -3.22
C GLY A 156 6.91 -1.41 -3.61
N SER A 157 6.39 -0.41 -4.33
CA SER A 157 5.04 -0.47 -4.88
C SER A 157 4.87 -1.66 -5.85
N THR A 158 3.63 -2.00 -6.18
CA THR A 158 3.34 -3.06 -7.16
C THR A 158 4.05 -2.85 -8.49
N ALA A 159 4.13 -1.60 -8.97
CA ALA A 159 4.88 -1.25 -10.17
C ALA A 159 6.39 -1.50 -9.98
N ALA A 160 6.96 -1.03 -8.87
CA ALA A 160 8.39 -1.23 -8.59
C ALA A 160 8.76 -2.71 -8.41
N MET A 161 7.87 -3.54 -7.83
CA MET A 161 8.06 -4.98 -7.74
C MET A 161 8.04 -5.64 -9.14
N SER A 162 7.13 -5.21 -10.02
CA SER A 162 7.09 -5.69 -11.41
C SER A 162 8.37 -5.31 -12.16
N ASP A 163 8.80 -4.06 -12.06
CA ASP A 163 10.04 -3.58 -12.67
C ASP A 163 11.27 -4.34 -12.16
N TYR A 164 11.32 -4.65 -10.85
CA TYR A 164 12.39 -5.45 -10.25
C TYR A 164 12.47 -6.84 -10.89
N VAL A 165 11.32 -7.51 -11.03
CA VAL A 165 11.27 -8.84 -11.64
C VAL A 165 11.67 -8.79 -13.12
N ASP A 166 11.20 -7.82 -13.87
CA ASP A 166 11.51 -7.66 -15.29
C ASP A 166 13.00 -7.37 -15.54
N GLN A 167 13.62 -6.58 -14.67
CA GLN A 167 15.03 -6.21 -14.79
C GLN A 167 15.98 -7.30 -14.28
N ARG A 168 15.66 -7.90 -13.14
CA ARG A 168 16.54 -8.88 -12.46
C ARG A 168 16.31 -10.31 -12.88
N ARG A 169 15.12 -10.63 -13.38
CA ARG A 169 14.68 -11.96 -13.83
C ARG A 169 15.07 -13.08 -12.86
N PRO A 170 14.71 -12.97 -11.57
CA PRO A 170 15.03 -13.99 -10.60
C PRO A 170 14.40 -15.32 -11.00
N ALA A 171 15.11 -16.43 -10.75
CA ALA A 171 14.59 -17.76 -11.07
C ALA A 171 13.34 -18.12 -10.25
N ARG A 172 13.23 -17.56 -9.04
CA ARG A 172 12.07 -17.72 -8.14
C ARG A 172 11.83 -16.42 -7.39
N VAL A 173 10.58 -16.01 -7.31
CA VAL A 173 10.16 -14.82 -6.56
C VAL A 173 8.93 -15.11 -5.72
N VAL A 174 8.90 -14.55 -4.53
CA VAL A 174 7.71 -14.48 -3.66
C VAL A 174 7.33 -13.02 -3.54
N LEU A 175 6.04 -12.73 -3.72
CA LEU A 175 5.46 -11.41 -3.56
C LEU A 175 4.63 -11.40 -2.27
N LEU A 176 5.05 -10.57 -1.31
CA LEU A 176 4.30 -10.32 -0.08
C LEU A 176 3.39 -9.11 -0.32
N THR A 177 2.26 -9.38 -0.96
CA THR A 177 1.23 -8.41 -1.31
C THR A 177 -0.08 -9.14 -1.62
N GLU A 178 -1.08 -8.42 -2.10
CA GLU A 178 -2.36 -8.95 -2.52
C GLU A 178 -2.22 -10.04 -3.62
N CYS A 179 -2.97 -11.12 -3.48
CA CYS A 179 -2.84 -12.29 -4.36
C CYS A 179 -3.17 -12.01 -5.84
N SER A 180 -3.98 -10.99 -6.13
CA SER A 180 -4.35 -10.60 -7.49
C SER A 180 -3.16 -10.05 -8.31
N MET A 181 -2.11 -9.56 -7.66
CA MET A 181 -0.91 -9.09 -8.37
C MET A 181 -0.24 -10.19 -9.21
N ARG A 182 -0.37 -11.45 -8.80
CA ARG A 182 0.15 -12.60 -9.55
C ARG A 182 -0.43 -12.71 -10.96
N THR A 183 -1.69 -12.32 -11.16
CA THR A 183 -2.40 -12.46 -12.44
C THR A 183 -2.23 -11.26 -13.36
N THR A 184 -1.74 -10.13 -12.85
CA THR A 184 -1.52 -8.90 -13.63
C THR A 184 -0.11 -8.80 -14.21
N SER A 185 0.83 -9.64 -13.75
CA SER A 185 2.18 -9.71 -14.29
C SER A 185 2.19 -10.44 -15.65
N PRO A 186 2.99 -9.98 -16.63
CA PRO A 186 3.04 -10.63 -17.94
C PRO A 186 3.48 -12.09 -17.83
N PRO A 187 3.04 -12.98 -18.77
CA PRO A 187 3.28 -14.42 -18.72
C PRO A 187 4.76 -14.86 -18.82
N SER A 188 5.68 -13.93 -18.88
CA SER A 188 7.12 -14.18 -18.89
C SER A 188 7.72 -14.47 -17.49
N ILE A 189 6.96 -14.30 -16.42
CA ILE A 189 7.40 -14.67 -15.08
C ILE A 189 7.12 -16.16 -14.89
N PRO A 190 8.15 -17.00 -14.68
CA PRO A 190 7.94 -18.40 -14.33
C PRO A 190 7.04 -18.47 -13.09
N THR A 191 5.87 -19.08 -13.23
CA THR A 191 4.89 -19.27 -12.18
C THR A 191 5.44 -20.26 -11.14
N SER A 192 6.29 -19.78 -10.26
CA SER A 192 6.73 -20.57 -9.12
C SER A 192 6.62 -19.74 -7.86
N ILE A 193 5.58 -20.08 -7.11
CA ILE A 193 5.33 -19.71 -5.74
C ILE A 193 4.92 -18.24 -5.54
N SER A 194 3.69 -17.96 -5.88
CA SER A 194 2.90 -16.94 -5.23
C SER A 194 2.10 -17.67 -4.15
N SER A 195 2.49 -17.56 -2.90
CA SER A 195 1.60 -17.95 -1.83
C SER A 195 1.95 -17.21 -0.55
N ALA A 196 1.17 -16.20 -0.26
CA ALA A 196 0.53 -16.31 1.04
C ALA A 196 -0.30 -17.60 1.00
N PRO A 197 -0.27 -18.48 2.01
CA PRO A 197 -1.20 -19.59 2.06
C PRO A 197 -2.58 -19.00 1.88
N ALA A 198 -3.38 -19.58 0.99
CA ALA A 198 -4.78 -19.22 0.86
C ALA A 198 -5.38 -19.40 2.25
N ILE A 199 -5.53 -18.31 2.98
CA ILE A 199 -6.22 -18.32 4.26
C ILE A 199 -7.66 -18.58 3.88
N SER A 200 -8.03 -19.88 3.96
CA SER A 200 -9.42 -20.31 3.94
C SER A 200 -10.17 -19.41 4.91
N ALA A 201 -11.03 -18.55 4.39
CA ALA A 201 -12.03 -17.87 5.17
C ALA A 201 -12.82 -19.00 5.88
N ARG A 202 -12.52 -19.26 7.13
CA ARG A 202 -13.43 -19.98 8.01
C ARG A 202 -14.47 -18.94 8.42
N THR A 203 -15.66 -19.13 7.88
CA THR A 203 -16.93 -18.55 8.34
C THR A 203 -17.07 -18.60 9.85
#